data_f0ceb2afc8118af19028957c70d591bc
#
_entry.id   f0ceb2afc8118af19028957c70d591bc
#
_cell.length_a   1.000
_cell.length_b   1.000
_cell.length_c   1.000
_cell.angle_alpha   90.00
_cell.angle_beta   90.00
_cell.angle_gamma   90.00
#
_symmetry.space_group_name_H-M   'P 1'
#
loop_
_entity.id
_entity.type
_entity.pdbx_description
1 polymer ?
#
loop_
_entity_poly.entity_id
_entity_poly.type
_entity_poly.pdbx_seq_one_letter_code
_entity_poly.pdbx_strand_id
1 'polypeptide(L)'
;EITLNTSADKEIAVCNLGSVNLANHMTDGKLDEKKIKQTVSTAIRMLDNVININYYSVDTAKNSNMKHRPIGLGLMGFQDALYLQNIPYCSDEAVEFADRSMEMISYNAIHASTELAKERGAYESFKGSLWSQGILPKDSLDILEKHRGKEYLQVDRSETLDWDSLRKK
;
A
#
# COMPACT_ATOMS: atom_id res chain seq x y z
N GLU A 1 9.43 7.09 0.19
CA GLU A 1 10.76 6.52 0.39
C GLU A 1 10.67 5.30 1.31
N ILE A 2 11.31 4.20 0.94
CA ILE A 2 11.25 2.96 1.71
C ILE A 2 12.59 2.77 2.41
N THR A 3 12.54 2.60 3.73
CA THR A 3 13.70 2.24 4.53
C THR A 3 13.69 0.72 4.77
N LEU A 4 14.68 0.02 4.25
CA LEU A 4 14.91 -1.40 4.49
C LEU A 4 16.12 -1.59 5.39
N ASN A 5 16.16 -2.72 6.11
CA ASN A 5 17.38 -3.16 6.76
C ASN A 5 18.41 -3.54 5.68
N THR A 6 19.42 -2.71 5.53
CA THR A 6 20.47 -2.92 4.54
C THR A 6 21.82 -3.07 5.23
N SER A 7 22.68 -3.90 4.66
CA SER A 7 24.10 -3.87 5.00
C SER A 7 24.85 -3.23 3.83
N ALA A 8 25.66 -2.24 4.12
CA ALA A 8 26.32 -1.41 3.10
C ALA A 8 27.13 -2.19 2.07
N ASP A 9 27.60 -3.37 2.44
CA ASP A 9 28.38 -4.29 1.63
C ASP A 9 27.56 -5.37 0.89
N LYS A 10 26.27 -5.55 1.25
CA LYS A 10 25.45 -6.67 0.74
C LYS A 10 24.12 -6.25 0.14
N GLU A 11 23.50 -5.21 0.67
CA GLU A 11 22.15 -4.78 0.29
C GLU A 11 22.06 -3.26 0.20
N ILE A 12 21.46 -2.77 -0.89
CA ILE A 12 21.06 -1.37 -1.06
C ILE A 12 19.57 -1.35 -1.33
N ALA A 13 18.82 -0.61 -0.52
CA ALA A 13 17.38 -0.49 -0.66
C ALA A 13 17.01 0.20 -1.97
N VAL A 14 16.17 -0.45 -2.77
CA VAL A 14 15.56 0.10 -3.98
C VAL A 14 14.09 -0.30 -4.02
N CYS A 15 13.26 0.45 -4.73
CA CYS A 15 11.83 0.21 -4.81
C CYS A 15 11.28 0.51 -6.20
N ASN A 16 10.34 -0.32 -6.66
CA ASN A 16 9.53 -0.06 -7.85
C ASN A 16 8.23 0.63 -7.44
N LEU A 17 7.91 1.73 -8.12
CA LEU A 17 6.81 2.61 -7.75
C LEU A 17 5.74 2.69 -8.84
N GLY A 18 4.50 2.84 -8.42
CA GLY A 18 3.35 3.13 -9.27
C GLY A 18 2.31 3.98 -8.54
N SER A 19 1.38 4.57 -9.28
CA SER A 19 0.29 5.36 -8.69
C SER A 19 -1.03 5.10 -9.43
N VAL A 20 -2.11 4.93 -8.66
CA VAL A 20 -3.47 4.83 -9.19
C VAL A 20 -4.02 6.22 -9.42
N ASN A 21 -4.53 6.51 -10.62
CA ASN A 21 -5.20 7.78 -10.89
C ASN A 21 -6.65 7.70 -10.44
N LEU A 22 -7.00 8.37 -9.33
CA LEU A 22 -8.34 8.35 -8.75
C LEU A 22 -9.39 8.90 -9.70
N ALA A 23 -9.11 9.99 -10.41
CA ALA A 23 -10.08 10.61 -11.33
C ALA A 23 -10.57 9.61 -12.39
N ASN A 24 -9.68 8.74 -12.88
CA ASN A 24 -10.03 7.69 -13.84
C ASN A 24 -10.84 6.54 -13.21
N HIS A 25 -10.99 6.52 -11.89
CA HIS A 25 -11.75 5.51 -11.15
C HIS A 25 -13.03 6.08 -10.53
N MET A 26 -13.49 7.22 -11.07
CA MET A 26 -14.77 7.82 -10.71
C MET A 26 -15.83 7.44 -11.75
N THR A 27 -17.01 7.07 -11.28
CA THR A 27 -18.21 6.82 -12.10
C THR A 27 -19.39 7.51 -11.42
N ASP A 28 -20.09 8.39 -12.13
CA ASP A 28 -21.23 9.16 -11.61
C ASP A 28 -20.92 9.89 -10.28
N GLY A 29 -19.74 10.50 -10.18
CA GLY A 29 -19.31 11.24 -8.99
C GLY A 29 -18.94 10.36 -7.78
N LYS A 30 -18.76 9.05 -7.96
CA LYS A 30 -18.39 8.11 -6.89
C LYS A 30 -17.20 7.26 -7.30
N LEU A 31 -16.47 6.74 -6.33
CA LEU A 31 -15.41 5.75 -6.57
C LEU A 31 -16.03 4.46 -7.14
N ASP A 32 -15.46 3.99 -8.23
CA ASP A 32 -15.77 2.68 -8.81
C ASP A 32 -14.92 1.61 -8.12
N GLU A 33 -15.47 1.02 -7.07
CA GLU A 33 -14.79 0.00 -6.25
C GLU A 33 -14.31 -1.20 -7.08
N LYS A 34 -15.14 -1.65 -8.02
CA LYS A 34 -14.79 -2.79 -8.88
C LYS A 34 -13.59 -2.48 -9.76
N LYS A 35 -13.59 -1.29 -10.36
CA LYS A 35 -12.49 -0.81 -11.21
C LYS A 35 -11.21 -0.61 -10.41
N ILE A 36 -11.30 0.00 -9.20
CA ILE A 36 -10.16 0.15 -8.30
C ILE A 36 -9.57 -1.20 -7.94
N LYS A 37 -10.40 -2.16 -7.49
CA LYS A 37 -9.96 -3.51 -7.15
C LYS A 37 -9.20 -4.18 -8.29
N GLN A 38 -9.73 -4.10 -9.51
CA GLN A 38 -9.09 -4.67 -10.69
C GLN A 38 -7.76 -3.98 -11.02
N THR A 39 -7.75 -2.64 -11.03
CA THR A 39 -6.54 -1.86 -11.32
C THR A 39 -5.45 -2.10 -10.27
N VAL A 40 -5.79 -2.07 -8.99
CA VAL A 40 -4.85 -2.29 -7.90
C VAL A 40 -4.27 -3.71 -7.96
N SER A 41 -5.10 -4.73 -8.17
CA SER A 41 -4.62 -6.11 -8.31
C SER A 41 -3.65 -6.28 -9.48
N THR A 42 -3.95 -5.63 -10.61
CA THR A 42 -3.06 -5.62 -11.77
C THR A 42 -1.76 -4.87 -11.48
N ALA A 43 -1.84 -3.70 -10.84
CA ALA A 43 -0.68 -2.88 -10.50
C ALA A 43 0.28 -3.62 -9.54
N ILE A 44 -0.24 -4.28 -8.50
CA ILE A 44 0.57 -5.08 -7.56
C ILE A 44 1.28 -6.20 -8.31
N ARG A 45 0.60 -6.94 -9.18
CA ARG A 45 1.21 -7.99 -10.01
C ARG A 45 2.29 -7.43 -10.95
N MET A 46 2.04 -6.29 -11.58
CA MET A 46 3.01 -5.63 -12.47
C MET A 46 4.26 -5.21 -11.71
N LEU A 47 4.09 -4.55 -10.55
CA LEU A 47 5.21 -4.10 -9.73
C LEU A 47 6.05 -5.28 -9.21
N ASP A 48 5.40 -6.37 -8.80
CA ASP A 48 6.10 -7.59 -8.40
C ASP A 48 6.86 -8.23 -9.58
N ASN A 49 6.28 -8.26 -10.78
CA ASN A 49 6.95 -8.76 -11.98
C ASN A 49 8.19 -7.94 -12.33
N VAL A 50 8.12 -6.61 -12.20
CA VAL A 50 9.26 -5.72 -12.50
C VAL A 50 10.47 -6.06 -11.64
N ILE A 51 10.31 -6.50 -10.39
CA ILE A 51 11.43 -6.93 -9.55
C ILE A 51 12.27 -8.01 -10.25
N ASN A 52 11.64 -8.94 -10.94
CA ASN A 52 12.32 -10.04 -11.60
C ASN A 52 12.98 -9.66 -12.93
N ILE A 53 12.38 -8.72 -13.68
CA ILE A 53 12.81 -8.38 -15.05
C ILE A 53 13.62 -7.08 -15.12
N ASN A 54 13.71 -6.34 -14.00
CA ASN A 54 14.42 -5.06 -13.96
C ASN A 54 15.93 -5.26 -14.17
N TYR A 55 16.56 -4.26 -14.79
CA TYR A 55 18.00 -4.17 -14.83
C TYR A 55 18.53 -3.55 -13.53
N TYR A 56 19.45 -4.24 -12.87
CA TYR A 56 20.11 -3.76 -11.67
C TYR A 56 21.57 -3.39 -11.99
N SER A 57 21.92 -2.13 -11.81
CA SER A 57 23.27 -1.63 -12.08
C SER A 57 24.33 -2.14 -11.09
N VAL A 58 23.89 -2.60 -9.91
CA VAL A 58 24.76 -3.16 -8.86
C VAL A 58 24.10 -4.37 -8.21
N ASP A 59 24.88 -5.37 -7.89
CA ASP A 59 24.37 -6.63 -7.29
C ASP A 59 23.74 -6.43 -5.92
N THR A 60 24.23 -5.47 -5.14
CA THR A 60 23.67 -5.14 -3.82
C THR A 60 22.21 -4.66 -3.90
N ALA A 61 21.84 -3.92 -4.95
CA ALA A 61 20.46 -3.52 -5.20
C ALA A 61 19.60 -4.71 -5.64
N LYS A 62 20.13 -5.58 -6.49
CA LYS A 62 19.46 -6.81 -6.90
C LYS A 62 19.21 -7.73 -5.71
N ASN A 63 20.21 -7.94 -4.87
CA ASN A 63 20.11 -8.78 -3.67
C ASN A 63 19.00 -8.28 -2.74
N SER A 64 18.99 -6.98 -2.45
CA SER A 64 17.96 -6.37 -1.62
C SER A 64 16.55 -6.56 -2.22
N ASN A 65 16.39 -6.26 -3.51
CA ASN A 65 15.09 -6.33 -4.18
C ASN A 65 14.56 -7.77 -4.26
N MET A 66 15.40 -8.71 -4.62
CA MET A 66 14.98 -10.12 -4.72
C MET A 66 14.60 -10.70 -3.36
N LYS A 67 15.32 -10.33 -2.30
CA LYS A 67 15.10 -10.83 -0.95
C LYS A 67 13.87 -10.24 -0.27
N HIS A 68 13.65 -8.93 -0.41
CA HIS A 68 12.61 -8.21 0.32
C HIS A 68 11.38 -7.90 -0.52
N ARG A 69 11.48 -7.91 -1.84
CA ARG A 69 10.43 -7.61 -2.83
C ARG A 69 9.63 -6.34 -2.53
N PRO A 70 10.28 -5.20 -2.26
CA PRO A 70 9.59 -3.97 -1.91
C PRO A 70 8.94 -3.36 -3.15
N ILE A 71 7.67 -2.98 -3.02
CA ILE A 71 6.92 -2.23 -4.01
C ILE A 71 6.19 -1.08 -3.35
N GLY A 72 6.00 0.03 -4.07
CA GLY A 72 5.25 1.18 -3.61
C GLY A 72 4.10 1.49 -4.56
N LEU A 73 2.88 1.50 -4.05
CA LEU A 73 1.69 1.88 -4.80
C LEU A 73 1.01 3.06 -4.10
N GLY A 74 1.03 4.22 -4.73
CA GLY A 74 0.37 5.43 -4.27
C GLY A 74 -0.90 5.75 -5.06
N LEU A 75 -1.40 6.96 -4.85
CA LEU A 75 -2.49 7.53 -5.64
C LEU A 75 -2.09 8.89 -6.23
N MET A 76 -2.75 9.27 -7.30
CA MET A 76 -2.68 10.58 -7.94
C MET A 76 -4.09 11.01 -8.40
N GLY A 77 -4.25 12.26 -8.82
CA GLY A 77 -5.56 12.76 -9.28
C GLY A 77 -6.58 12.94 -8.15
N PHE A 78 -6.14 13.10 -6.88
CA PHE A 78 -7.02 13.31 -5.75
C PHE A 78 -7.85 14.59 -5.90
N GLN A 79 -7.21 15.72 -6.25
CA GLN A 79 -7.92 16.97 -6.46
C GLN A 79 -8.90 16.89 -7.63
N ASP A 80 -8.54 16.20 -8.71
CA ASP A 80 -9.44 16.01 -9.85
C ASP A 80 -10.66 15.17 -9.44
N ALA A 81 -10.47 14.17 -8.60
CA ALA A 81 -11.56 13.37 -8.05
C ALA A 81 -12.49 14.18 -7.13
N LEU A 82 -11.94 15.14 -6.35
CA LEU A 82 -12.75 16.09 -5.58
C LEU A 82 -13.56 17.01 -6.49
N TYR A 83 -12.97 17.51 -7.56
CA TYR A 83 -13.69 18.33 -8.56
C TYR A 83 -14.86 17.58 -9.18
N LEU A 84 -14.67 16.32 -9.53
CA LEU A 84 -15.75 15.48 -10.09
C LEU A 84 -16.90 15.26 -9.12
N GLN A 85 -16.66 15.44 -7.83
CA GLN A 85 -17.67 15.32 -6.76
C GLN A 85 -18.22 16.69 -6.28
N ASN A 86 -17.64 17.80 -6.77
CA ASN A 86 -17.90 19.16 -6.28
C ASN A 86 -17.57 19.31 -4.77
N ILE A 87 -16.54 18.62 -4.29
CA ILE A 87 -16.07 18.68 -2.91
C ILE A 87 -14.97 19.74 -2.80
N PRO A 88 -15.10 20.74 -1.92
CA PRO A 88 -14.01 21.70 -1.63
C PRO A 88 -12.85 20.99 -0.95
N TYR A 89 -11.60 21.33 -1.34
CA TYR A 89 -10.40 20.74 -0.76
C TYR A 89 -10.30 20.94 0.78
N CYS A 90 -10.67 22.13 1.27
CA CYS A 90 -10.67 22.44 2.70
C CYS A 90 -12.04 22.12 3.33
N SER A 91 -12.46 20.86 3.30
CA SER A 91 -13.72 20.40 3.88
C SER A 91 -13.55 19.04 4.57
N ASP A 92 -14.46 18.74 5.49
CA ASP A 92 -14.48 17.44 6.17
C ASP A 92 -14.80 16.31 5.19
N GLU A 93 -15.60 16.57 4.16
CA GLU A 93 -15.90 15.63 3.09
C GLU A 93 -14.65 15.25 2.29
N ALA A 94 -13.71 16.20 2.10
CA ALA A 94 -12.45 15.90 1.43
C ALA A 94 -11.54 15.00 2.31
N VAL A 95 -11.55 15.18 3.62
CA VAL A 95 -10.84 14.32 4.58
C VAL A 95 -11.44 12.92 4.57
N GLU A 96 -12.77 12.80 4.63
CA GLU A 96 -13.46 11.51 4.55
C GLU A 96 -13.18 10.82 3.22
N PHE A 97 -13.20 11.54 2.12
CA PHE A 97 -12.87 10.96 0.81
C PHE A 97 -11.42 10.48 0.73
N ALA A 98 -10.47 11.22 1.33
CA ALA A 98 -9.07 10.81 1.41
C ALA A 98 -8.91 9.48 2.16
N ASP A 99 -9.55 9.37 3.32
CA ASP A 99 -9.53 8.16 4.15
C ASP A 99 -10.13 6.96 3.41
N ARG A 100 -11.35 7.10 2.89
CA ARG A 100 -12.07 6.05 2.16
C ARG A 100 -11.33 5.57 0.91
N SER A 101 -10.81 6.49 0.11
CA SER A 101 -10.10 6.13 -1.12
C SER A 101 -8.79 5.40 -0.82
N MET A 102 -8.06 5.82 0.21
CA MET A 102 -6.82 5.17 0.62
C MET A 102 -7.09 3.83 1.31
N GLU A 103 -8.12 3.71 2.14
CA GLU A 103 -8.53 2.43 2.72
C GLU A 103 -8.78 1.40 1.62
N MET A 104 -9.56 1.77 0.61
CA MET A 104 -9.90 0.89 -0.52
C MET A 104 -8.66 0.43 -1.29
N ILE A 105 -7.73 1.36 -1.59
CA ILE A 105 -6.49 1.03 -2.30
C ILE A 105 -5.60 0.14 -1.44
N SER A 106 -5.37 0.49 -0.18
CA SER A 106 -4.56 -0.28 0.77
C SER A 106 -5.08 -1.70 0.95
N TYR A 107 -6.37 -1.83 1.21
CA TYR A 107 -7.01 -3.13 1.39
C TYR A 107 -6.82 -4.03 0.16
N ASN A 108 -7.15 -3.51 -1.02
CA ASN A 108 -7.02 -4.28 -2.26
C ASN A 108 -5.57 -4.58 -2.64
N ALA A 109 -4.62 -3.69 -2.30
CA ALA A 109 -3.20 -3.92 -2.53
C ALA A 109 -2.67 -5.06 -1.65
N ILE A 110 -2.99 -5.05 -0.36
CA ILE A 110 -2.60 -6.12 0.57
C ILE A 110 -3.28 -7.44 0.18
N HIS A 111 -4.56 -7.40 -0.18
CA HIS A 111 -5.28 -8.57 -0.68
C HIS A 111 -4.60 -9.16 -1.93
N ALA A 112 -4.25 -8.33 -2.91
CA ALA A 112 -3.56 -8.79 -4.11
C ALA A 112 -2.17 -9.36 -3.80
N SER A 113 -1.45 -8.78 -2.83
CA SER A 113 -0.18 -9.28 -2.35
C SER A 113 -0.31 -10.67 -1.70
N THR A 114 -1.36 -10.90 -0.89
CA THR A 114 -1.61 -12.24 -0.31
C THR A 114 -1.92 -13.30 -1.38
N GLU A 115 -2.69 -12.94 -2.41
CA GLU A 115 -2.97 -13.86 -3.52
C GLU A 115 -1.71 -14.19 -4.34
N LEU A 116 -0.82 -13.20 -4.55
CA LEU A 116 0.48 -13.46 -5.17
C LEU A 116 1.38 -14.35 -4.30
N ALA A 117 1.36 -14.18 -2.99
CA ALA A 117 2.13 -15.02 -2.07
C ALA A 117 1.62 -16.48 -2.09
N LYS A 118 0.32 -16.71 -2.25
CA LYS A 118 -0.25 -18.06 -2.47
C LYS A 118 0.20 -18.67 -3.80
N GLU A 119 0.29 -17.85 -4.84
CA GLU A 119 0.68 -18.29 -6.18
C GLU A 119 2.19 -18.56 -6.30
N ARG A 120 3.02 -17.72 -5.69
CA ARG A 120 4.47 -17.64 -5.92
C ARG A 120 5.33 -18.00 -4.72
N GLY A 121 4.73 -18.16 -3.55
CA GLY A 121 5.42 -18.25 -2.27
C GLY A 121 5.65 -16.88 -1.63
N ALA A 122 5.91 -16.88 -0.33
CA ALA A 122 6.29 -15.68 0.40
C ALA A 122 7.72 -15.25 0.04
N TYR A 123 8.00 -13.95 0.12
CA TYR A 123 9.36 -13.44 -0.07
C TYR A 123 10.30 -13.89 1.05
N GLU A 124 11.61 -13.96 0.76
CA GLU A 124 12.60 -14.59 1.64
C GLU A 124 12.62 -14.02 3.06
N SER A 125 12.53 -12.69 3.21
CA SER A 125 12.53 -12.03 4.52
C SER A 125 11.15 -11.91 5.19
N PHE A 126 10.16 -12.66 4.72
CA PHE A 126 8.80 -12.65 5.31
C PHE A 126 8.79 -13.11 6.76
N LYS A 127 9.48 -14.23 7.05
CA LYS A 127 9.54 -14.79 8.41
C LYS A 127 10.20 -13.82 9.38
N GLY A 128 9.50 -13.47 10.46
CA GLY A 128 9.94 -12.50 11.46
C GLY A 128 9.56 -11.04 11.15
N SER A 129 8.98 -10.77 9.99
CA SER A 129 8.43 -9.45 9.66
C SER A 129 7.12 -9.18 10.44
N LEU A 130 6.68 -7.93 10.48
CA LEU A 130 5.38 -7.57 11.04
C LEU A 130 4.23 -8.28 10.31
N TRP A 131 4.35 -8.44 9.00
CA TRP A 131 3.39 -9.20 8.20
C TRP A 131 3.24 -10.64 8.67
N SER A 132 4.34 -11.32 8.97
CA SER A 132 4.32 -12.71 9.48
C SER A 132 3.72 -12.84 10.88
N GLN A 133 3.60 -11.72 11.59
CA GLN A 133 2.96 -11.62 12.91
C GLN A 133 1.49 -11.19 12.80
N GLY A 134 0.97 -10.99 11.59
CA GLY A 134 -0.38 -10.49 11.35
C GLY A 134 -0.57 -9.01 11.71
N ILE A 135 0.52 -8.24 11.83
CA ILE A 135 0.48 -6.81 12.11
C ILE A 135 0.38 -6.06 10.79
N LEU A 136 -0.78 -5.46 10.53
CA LEU A 136 -1.06 -4.66 9.35
C LEU A 136 -0.63 -3.19 9.56
N PRO A 137 -0.45 -2.40 8.49
CA PRO A 137 -0.09 -0.98 8.63
C PRO A 137 -1.00 -0.19 9.56
N LYS A 138 -2.31 -0.46 9.56
CA LYS A 138 -3.27 0.18 10.48
C LYS A 138 -2.98 -0.09 11.96
N ASP A 139 -2.44 -1.24 12.30
CA ASP A 139 -2.09 -1.61 13.69
C ASP A 139 -0.88 -0.81 14.21
N SER A 140 -0.15 -0.14 13.32
CA SER A 140 0.95 0.75 13.69
C SER A 140 0.50 1.95 14.54
N LEU A 141 -0.78 2.31 14.49
CA LEU A 141 -1.35 3.35 15.34
C LEU A 141 -1.25 2.99 16.83
N ASP A 142 -1.45 1.73 17.19
CA ASP A 142 -1.31 1.27 18.58
C ASP A 142 0.16 1.32 19.04
N ILE A 143 1.08 1.02 18.15
CA ILE A 143 2.52 1.14 18.39
C ILE A 143 2.90 2.61 18.60
N LEU A 144 2.39 3.50 17.74
CA LEU A 144 2.62 4.94 17.87
C LEU A 144 2.03 5.52 19.16
N GLU A 145 0.80 5.13 19.53
CA GLU A 145 0.16 5.54 20.77
C GLU A 145 1.00 5.15 21.99
N LYS A 146 1.52 3.93 22.01
CA LYS A 146 2.38 3.44 23.06
C LYS A 146 3.68 4.24 23.20
N HIS A 147 4.26 4.70 22.09
CA HIS A 147 5.56 5.36 22.08
C HIS A 147 5.48 6.90 22.16
N ARG A 148 4.41 7.51 21.68
CA ARG A 148 4.26 8.97 21.58
C ARG A 148 3.23 9.56 22.53
N GLY A 149 2.32 8.75 23.08
CA GLY A 149 1.17 9.19 23.85
C GLY A 149 -0.07 9.39 22.98
N LYS A 150 -1.24 9.18 23.61
CA LYS A 150 -2.54 9.22 22.93
C LYS A 150 -2.91 10.60 22.40
N GLU A 151 -2.46 11.65 23.10
CA GLU A 151 -2.72 13.05 22.77
C GLU A 151 -2.12 13.49 21.43
N TYR A 152 -1.13 12.77 20.90
CA TYR A 152 -0.49 13.04 19.61
C TYR A 152 -1.11 12.29 18.43
N LEU A 153 -2.14 11.47 18.68
CA LEU A 153 -2.79 10.64 17.67
C LEU A 153 -4.24 11.09 17.43
N GLN A 154 -4.39 12.18 16.69
CA GLN A 154 -5.70 12.66 16.22
C GLN A 154 -5.99 12.07 14.82
N VAL A 155 -6.16 10.76 14.74
CA VAL A 155 -6.45 10.06 13.50
C VAL A 155 -7.75 9.29 13.60
N ASP A 156 -8.51 9.25 12.51
CA ASP A 156 -9.67 8.39 12.39
C ASP A 156 -9.22 6.93 12.40
N ARG A 157 -9.90 6.11 13.18
CA ARG A 157 -9.67 4.66 13.27
C ARG A 157 -10.84 3.85 12.72
N SER A 158 -11.79 4.52 12.08
CA SER A 158 -12.94 3.85 11.47
C SER A 158 -12.50 2.93 10.33
N GLU A 159 -13.22 1.85 10.14
CA GLU A 159 -12.97 0.85 9.11
C GLU A 159 -14.27 0.54 8.39
N THR A 160 -14.21 0.41 7.07
CA THR A 160 -15.37 0.03 6.26
C THR A 160 -15.21 -1.31 5.59
N LEU A 161 -13.98 -1.83 5.54
CA LEU A 161 -13.64 -3.09 4.91
C LEU A 161 -13.26 -4.15 5.97
N ASP A 162 -13.39 -5.42 5.60
CA ASP A 162 -13.15 -6.55 6.52
C ASP A 162 -11.64 -6.86 6.65
N TRP A 163 -10.95 -6.05 7.42
CA TRP A 163 -9.53 -6.19 7.69
C TRP A 163 -9.18 -7.46 8.48
N ASP A 164 -10.10 -7.94 9.32
CA ASP A 164 -9.87 -9.15 10.11
C ASP A 164 -9.84 -10.41 9.23
N SER A 165 -10.69 -10.49 8.23
CA SER A 165 -10.63 -11.56 7.24
C SER A 165 -9.38 -11.47 6.39
N LEU A 166 -8.92 -10.26 6.06
CA LEU A 166 -7.68 -10.06 5.31
C LEU A 166 -6.45 -10.51 6.12
N ARG A 167 -6.42 -10.22 7.43
CA ARG A 167 -5.35 -10.63 8.36
C ARG A 167 -5.15 -12.16 8.42
N LYS A 168 -6.21 -12.92 8.21
CA LYS A 168 -6.19 -14.41 8.28
C LYS A 168 -5.71 -15.08 6.99
N LYS A 169 -5.50 -14.32 5.94
CA LYS A 169 -5.07 -14.84 4.63
C LYS A 169 -3.57 -15.00 4.52
#